data_1357bcbbfa9e48a018cae31e0a5c6613
#
_entry.id   1357bcbbfa9e48a018cae31e0a5c6613
#
_cell.length_a   1.000
_cell.length_b   1.000
_cell.length_c   1.000
_cell.angle_alpha   90.00
_cell.angle_beta   90.00
_cell.angle_gamma   90.00
#
_symmetry.space_group_name_H-M   'P 1'
#
loop_
_entity.id
_entity.type
_entity.pdbx_description
1 polymer ?
#
loop_
_entity_poly.entity_id
_entity_poly.type
_entity_poly.pdbx_seq_one_letter_code
_entity_poly.pdbx_strand_id
1 'polypeptide(L)'
;MGFGLLFIGYFAAFLMSVNSYGWAFQIVGFYLIFLALQKLSEYKHSIKKCLVPLVVMTLCQVYVGVLSLGIMIDGTSISDVMKMIYDGMWFTSLVNAIYLLTLLVFHLFLLRSIRELATDVEDEGIAKWTARNRLFVSFYVLLDIVSVVFPASSDIKLHLLRIAMLASIFYPILMLYMLFRCYAGICAPEDVDMTPKPSRFAFVNKSREMSEKKDKEMQELIAQMQQERIEKQKKKKK
;
A
#
# COMPACT_ATOMS: atom_id res chain seq x y z
N MET A 1 12.94 2.25 -10.55
CA MET A 1 11.73 1.37 -10.68
C MET A 1 11.28 0.70 -9.38
N GLY A 2 11.23 1.41 -8.27
CA GLY A 2 10.82 0.88 -6.96
C GLY A 2 9.31 0.61 -6.83
N PHE A 3 8.45 1.48 -7.42
CA PHE A 3 6.99 1.35 -7.29
C PHE A 3 6.40 0.11 -7.94
N GLY A 4 6.94 -0.37 -9.07
CA GLY A 4 6.47 -1.63 -9.69
C GLY A 4 6.72 -2.84 -8.80
N LEU A 5 7.90 -2.90 -8.16
CA LEU A 5 8.23 -3.96 -7.21
C LEU A 5 7.37 -3.85 -5.93
N LEU A 6 7.12 -2.62 -5.47
CA LEU A 6 6.24 -2.35 -4.34
C LEU A 6 4.80 -2.81 -4.62
N PHE A 7 4.30 -2.57 -5.84
CA PHE A 7 2.98 -3.02 -6.29
C PHE A 7 2.87 -4.55 -6.26
N ILE A 8 3.86 -5.26 -6.84
CA ILE A 8 3.87 -6.74 -6.87
C ILE A 8 3.97 -7.31 -5.46
N GLY A 9 4.86 -6.76 -4.63
CA GLY A 9 5.01 -7.17 -3.25
C GLY A 9 3.75 -6.96 -2.43
N TYR A 10 3.09 -5.82 -2.61
CA TYR A 10 1.83 -5.50 -1.94
C TYR A 10 0.69 -6.42 -2.38
N PHE A 11 0.59 -6.72 -3.68
CA PHE A 11 -0.36 -7.68 -4.23
C PHE A 11 -0.18 -9.07 -3.60
N ALA A 12 1.07 -9.57 -3.56
CA ALA A 12 1.38 -10.86 -2.94
C ALA A 12 1.06 -10.88 -1.45
N ALA A 13 1.46 -9.84 -0.70
CA ALA A 13 1.29 -9.79 0.74
C ALA A 13 -0.17 -9.67 1.20
N PHE A 14 -1.03 -8.94 0.48
CA PHE A 14 -2.35 -8.57 0.96
C PHE A 14 -3.52 -9.17 0.18
N LEU A 15 -3.36 -9.49 -1.12
CA LEU A 15 -4.43 -10.11 -1.90
C LEU A 15 -4.25 -11.62 -2.06
N MET A 16 -3.01 -12.10 -2.27
CA MET A 16 -2.79 -13.55 -2.39
C MET A 16 -2.82 -14.27 -1.04
N SER A 17 -2.80 -13.53 0.06
CA SER A 17 -2.78 -14.08 1.41
C SER A 17 -4.13 -14.62 1.93
N VAL A 18 -5.19 -14.56 1.13
CA VAL A 18 -6.56 -14.95 1.54
C VAL A 18 -6.76 -16.49 1.62
N ASN A 19 -5.75 -17.28 1.30
CA ASN A 19 -5.82 -18.75 1.32
C ASN A 19 -5.08 -19.37 2.51
N SER A 20 -5.18 -20.69 2.67
CA SER A 20 -4.53 -21.44 3.76
C SER A 20 -3.00 -21.32 3.78
N TYR A 21 -2.38 -20.96 2.66
CA TYR A 21 -0.94 -20.69 2.54
C TYR A 21 -0.62 -19.17 2.56
N GLY A 22 -1.57 -18.38 3.03
CA GLY A 22 -1.48 -16.92 3.02
C GLY A 22 -0.22 -16.37 3.69
N TRP A 23 0.23 -17.00 4.78
CA TRP A 23 1.47 -16.64 5.48
C TRP A 23 2.72 -16.70 4.57
N ALA A 24 2.79 -17.68 3.67
CA ALA A 24 3.94 -17.82 2.75
C ALA A 24 3.93 -16.67 1.71
N PHE A 25 2.76 -16.35 1.15
CA PHE A 25 2.62 -15.22 0.23
C PHE A 25 2.90 -13.89 0.92
N GLN A 26 2.54 -13.74 2.21
CA GLN A 26 2.86 -12.54 2.97
C GLN A 26 4.37 -12.38 3.18
N ILE A 27 5.09 -13.44 3.56
CA ILE A 27 6.55 -13.40 3.73
C ILE A 27 7.23 -13.01 2.42
N VAL A 28 6.87 -13.66 1.31
CA VAL A 28 7.42 -13.33 -0.02
C VAL A 28 7.06 -11.90 -0.42
N GLY A 29 5.83 -11.48 -0.20
CA GLY A 29 5.37 -10.13 -0.48
C GLY A 29 6.12 -9.08 0.34
N PHE A 30 6.34 -9.31 1.63
CA PHE A 30 7.11 -8.41 2.49
C PHE A 30 8.58 -8.32 2.08
N TYR A 31 9.18 -9.42 1.63
CA TYR A 31 10.52 -9.40 1.06
C TYR A 31 10.59 -8.53 -0.20
N LEU A 32 9.63 -8.65 -1.12
CA LEU A 32 9.56 -7.80 -2.31
C LEU A 32 9.33 -6.33 -1.95
N ILE A 33 8.47 -6.05 -0.96
CA ILE A 33 8.25 -4.70 -0.42
C ILE A 33 9.56 -4.14 0.17
N PHE A 34 10.31 -4.96 0.93
CA PHE A 34 11.60 -4.56 1.49
C PHE A 34 12.59 -4.12 0.39
N LEU A 35 12.74 -4.93 -0.67
CA LEU A 35 13.58 -4.58 -1.82
C LEU A 35 13.10 -3.30 -2.53
N ALA A 36 11.79 -3.13 -2.66
CA ALA A 36 11.21 -1.93 -3.23
C ALA A 36 11.52 -0.68 -2.40
N LEU A 37 11.35 -0.77 -1.08
CA LEU A 37 11.61 0.34 -0.15
C LEU A 37 13.10 0.69 -0.11
N GLN A 38 14.00 -0.28 -0.22
CA GLN A 38 15.43 0.01 -0.34
C GLN A 38 15.71 0.87 -1.57
N LYS A 39 15.21 0.48 -2.75
CA LYS A 39 15.37 1.26 -3.98
C LYS A 39 14.74 2.65 -3.89
N LEU A 40 13.52 2.75 -3.35
CA LEU A 40 12.85 4.03 -3.19
C LEU A 40 13.53 4.93 -2.13
N SER A 41 14.24 4.34 -1.17
CA SER A 41 14.95 5.09 -0.13
C SER A 41 16.16 5.86 -0.65
N GLU A 42 16.65 5.54 -1.84
CA GLU A 42 17.69 6.29 -2.54
C GLU A 42 17.18 7.67 -2.96
N TYR A 43 15.89 7.76 -3.32
CA TYR A 43 15.26 9.03 -3.72
C TYR A 43 14.73 9.84 -2.54
N LYS A 44 14.19 9.16 -1.50
CA LYS A 44 13.63 9.84 -0.31
C LYS A 44 13.97 9.10 0.97
N HIS A 45 14.77 9.72 1.81
CA HIS A 45 15.23 9.12 3.07
C HIS A 45 14.09 8.75 4.05
N SER A 46 12.95 9.47 3.99
CA SER A 46 11.78 9.19 4.86
C SER A 46 11.22 7.77 4.69
N ILE A 47 11.42 7.15 3.51
CA ILE A 47 10.97 5.78 3.20
C ILE A 47 11.68 4.73 4.07
N LYS A 48 12.92 4.98 4.52
CA LYS A 48 13.65 4.07 5.42
C LYS A 48 12.89 3.81 6.72
N LYS A 49 12.05 4.75 7.17
CA LYS A 49 11.22 4.57 8.37
C LYS A 49 10.19 3.45 8.23
N CYS A 50 9.83 3.07 6.99
CA CYS A 50 8.93 1.94 6.73
C CYS A 50 9.59 0.58 6.96
N LEU A 51 10.93 0.49 6.96
CA LEU A 51 11.64 -0.79 7.07
C LEU A 51 11.47 -1.43 8.45
N VAL A 52 11.49 -0.63 9.52
CA VAL A 52 11.36 -1.15 10.89
C VAL A 52 10.01 -1.86 11.09
N PRO A 53 8.86 -1.21 10.85
CA PRO A 53 7.57 -1.88 11.00
C PRO A 53 7.43 -3.07 10.04
N LEU A 54 8.00 -3.01 8.82
CA LEU A 54 7.96 -4.14 7.89
C LEU A 54 8.68 -5.38 8.43
N VAL A 55 9.85 -5.20 9.07
CA VAL A 55 10.59 -6.31 9.69
C VAL A 55 9.76 -6.94 10.83
N VAL A 56 9.15 -6.12 11.69
CA VAL A 56 8.29 -6.63 12.77
C VAL A 56 7.10 -7.41 12.22
N MET A 57 6.43 -6.89 11.17
CA MET A 57 5.34 -7.61 10.49
C MET A 57 5.82 -8.95 9.93
N THR A 58 7.01 -8.98 9.31
CA THR A 58 7.59 -10.22 8.78
C THR A 58 7.83 -11.23 9.88
N LEU A 59 8.38 -10.84 11.03
CA LEU A 59 8.60 -11.72 12.17
C LEU A 59 7.27 -12.27 12.71
N CYS A 60 6.23 -11.46 12.81
CA CYS A 60 4.89 -11.93 13.19
C CYS A 60 4.37 -12.99 12.21
N GLN A 61 4.56 -12.81 10.91
CA GLN A 61 4.12 -13.77 9.89
C GLN A 61 4.97 -15.05 9.85
N VAL A 62 6.25 -14.97 10.14
CA VAL A 62 7.10 -16.17 10.34
C VAL A 62 6.57 -16.99 11.52
N TYR A 63 6.21 -16.33 12.63
CA TYR A 63 5.59 -17.00 13.77
C TYR A 63 4.28 -17.72 13.38
N VAL A 64 3.38 -17.03 12.67
CA VAL A 64 2.12 -17.63 12.16
C VAL A 64 2.41 -18.78 11.20
N GLY A 65 3.42 -18.65 10.34
CA GLY A 65 3.85 -19.69 9.43
C GLY A 65 4.35 -20.95 10.13
N VAL A 66 5.16 -20.79 11.17
CA VAL A 66 5.66 -21.91 12.00
C VAL A 66 4.49 -22.63 12.69
N LEU A 67 3.54 -21.87 13.25
CA LEU A 67 2.32 -22.46 13.84
C LEU A 67 1.49 -23.22 12.79
N SER A 68 1.29 -22.62 11.61
CA SER A 68 0.50 -23.24 10.53
C SER A 68 1.17 -24.53 10.01
N LEU A 69 2.49 -24.54 9.87
CA LEU A 69 3.25 -25.74 9.50
C LEU A 69 3.16 -26.82 10.59
N GLY A 70 3.24 -26.42 11.88
CA GLY A 70 3.09 -27.35 12.99
C GLY A 70 1.73 -28.07 12.98
N ILE A 71 0.65 -27.35 12.68
CA ILE A 71 -0.70 -27.91 12.55
C ILE A 71 -0.81 -28.82 11.33
N MET A 72 -0.17 -28.47 10.19
CA MET A 72 -0.23 -29.28 8.97
C MET A 72 0.55 -30.59 9.06
N ILE A 73 1.68 -30.59 9.76
CA ILE A 73 2.53 -31.78 9.86
C ILE A 73 1.93 -32.85 10.78
N ASP A 74 0.95 -32.48 11.62
CA ASP A 74 0.18 -33.33 12.55
C ASP A 74 0.95 -34.56 13.04
N GLY A 75 2.17 -34.36 13.33
CA GLY A 75 3.04 -35.40 13.78
C GLY A 75 3.67 -34.99 15.11
N THR A 76 2.99 -35.10 16.15
CA THR A 76 3.35 -35.52 17.53
C THR A 76 4.68 -35.06 18.15
N SER A 77 5.69 -34.56 17.48
CA SER A 77 7.00 -34.24 18.09
C SER A 77 7.41 -32.77 18.09
N ILE A 78 6.95 -31.96 17.15
CA ILE A 78 7.02 -30.50 17.29
C ILE A 78 5.86 -30.01 18.18
N SER A 79 4.91 -30.90 18.46
CA SER A 79 3.63 -30.65 19.07
C SER A 79 3.70 -30.16 20.52
N ASP A 80 4.68 -30.56 21.32
CA ASP A 80 4.63 -30.23 22.74
C ASP A 80 5.05 -28.77 23.00
N VAL A 81 6.06 -28.29 22.29
CA VAL A 81 6.44 -26.87 22.35
C VAL A 81 5.38 -26.00 21.66
N MET A 82 4.83 -26.46 20.54
CA MET A 82 3.79 -25.75 19.79
C MET A 82 2.45 -25.78 20.51
N LYS A 83 2.03 -26.88 21.18
CA LYS A 83 0.87 -26.89 22.06
C LYS A 83 1.03 -25.92 23.22
N MET A 84 2.22 -25.84 23.82
CA MET A 84 2.50 -24.87 24.87
C MET A 84 2.38 -23.42 24.39
N ILE A 85 2.75 -23.14 23.13
CA ILE A 85 2.59 -21.81 22.49
C ILE A 85 1.12 -21.61 22.06
N TYR A 86 0.42 -22.65 21.63
CA TYR A 86 -0.96 -22.60 21.13
C TYR A 86 -1.99 -22.57 22.26
N ASP A 87 -1.79 -23.31 23.34
CA ASP A 87 -2.60 -23.24 24.57
C ASP A 87 -2.42 -21.89 25.29
N GLY A 88 -1.34 -21.18 24.98
CA GLY A 88 -1.16 -19.77 25.32
C GLY A 88 -1.94 -18.84 24.39
N MET A 89 -3.28 -18.95 24.30
CA MET A 89 -4.15 -18.07 23.48
C MET A 89 -3.82 -16.58 23.63
N TRP A 90 -3.37 -16.17 24.81
CA TRP A 90 -2.96 -14.79 25.08
C TRP A 90 -1.74 -14.36 24.25
N PHE A 91 -0.76 -15.25 24.04
CA PHE A 91 0.45 -14.91 23.27
C PHE A 91 0.15 -14.72 21.78
N THR A 92 -0.67 -15.59 21.20
CA THR A 92 -1.14 -15.44 19.81
C THR A 92 -1.95 -14.15 19.62
N SER A 93 -2.80 -13.82 20.60
CA SER A 93 -3.54 -12.56 20.60
C SER A 93 -2.61 -11.35 20.70
N LEU A 94 -1.56 -11.43 21.51
CA LEU A 94 -0.53 -10.40 21.64
C LEU A 94 0.23 -10.20 20.32
N VAL A 95 0.68 -11.30 19.67
CA VAL A 95 1.36 -11.24 18.36
C VAL A 95 0.45 -10.63 17.32
N ASN A 96 -0.84 -10.97 17.29
CA ASN A 96 -1.80 -10.37 16.37
C ASN A 96 -2.01 -8.88 16.65
N ALA A 97 -2.09 -8.47 17.90
CA ALA A 97 -2.18 -7.05 18.27
C ALA A 97 -0.94 -6.26 17.84
N ILE A 98 0.27 -6.83 18.05
CA ILE A 98 1.53 -6.24 17.58
C ILE A 98 1.52 -6.12 16.05
N TYR A 99 1.07 -7.16 15.34
CA TYR A 99 0.97 -7.14 13.88
C TYR A 99 0.04 -6.02 13.40
N LEU A 100 -1.16 -5.88 13.97
CA LEU A 100 -2.12 -4.84 13.58
C LEU A 100 -1.60 -3.43 13.86
N LEU A 101 -0.99 -3.20 15.02
CA LEU A 101 -0.39 -1.91 15.34
C LEU A 101 0.76 -1.58 14.38
N THR A 102 1.60 -2.56 14.10
CA THR A 102 2.74 -2.39 13.20
C THR A 102 2.28 -2.19 11.76
N LEU A 103 1.22 -2.86 11.34
CA LEU A 103 0.54 -2.68 10.06
C LEU A 103 0.06 -1.23 9.89
N LEU A 104 -0.58 -0.67 10.91
CA LEU A 104 -0.99 0.73 10.90
C LEU A 104 0.19 1.67 10.74
N VAL A 105 1.23 1.49 11.57
CA VAL A 105 2.43 2.33 11.55
C VAL A 105 3.13 2.25 10.18
N PHE A 106 3.26 1.05 9.62
CA PHE A 106 3.81 0.82 8.29
C PHE A 106 3.07 1.63 7.22
N HIS A 107 1.75 1.51 7.18
CA HIS A 107 0.94 2.20 6.19
C HIS A 107 0.95 3.72 6.36
N LEU A 108 0.94 4.21 7.60
CA LEU A 108 1.04 5.65 7.86
C LEU A 108 2.37 6.24 7.38
N PHE A 109 3.48 5.53 7.61
CA PHE A 109 4.79 5.95 7.11
C PHE A 109 4.88 5.85 5.59
N LEU A 110 4.40 4.75 5.00
CA LEU A 110 4.39 4.55 3.55
C LEU A 110 3.58 5.65 2.85
N LEU A 111 2.34 5.89 3.29
CA LEU A 111 1.47 6.91 2.72
C LEU A 111 2.04 8.32 2.89
N ARG A 112 2.67 8.61 4.05
CA ARG A 112 3.35 9.88 4.25
C ARG A 112 4.51 10.05 3.26
N SER A 113 5.35 9.03 3.09
CA SER A 113 6.48 9.08 2.18
C SER A 113 6.05 9.19 0.71
N ILE A 114 4.98 8.49 0.31
CA ILE A 114 4.40 8.64 -1.04
C ILE A 114 3.85 10.06 -1.25
N ARG A 115 3.20 10.63 -0.25
CA ARG A 115 2.73 12.01 -0.32
C ARG A 115 3.88 13.01 -0.49
N GLU A 116 4.96 12.83 0.25
CA GLU A 116 6.16 13.67 0.13
C GLU A 116 6.77 13.56 -1.28
N LEU A 117 6.84 12.34 -1.85
CA LEU A 117 7.30 12.13 -3.23
C LEU A 117 6.35 12.77 -4.26
N ALA A 118 5.03 12.60 -4.08
CA ALA A 118 4.03 13.20 -4.97
C ALA A 118 4.08 14.73 -4.95
N THR A 119 4.39 15.32 -3.79
CA THR A 119 4.56 16.77 -3.66
C THR A 119 5.83 17.24 -4.36
N ASP A 120 6.92 16.47 -4.29
CA ASP A 120 8.19 16.79 -4.96
C ASP A 120 8.05 16.77 -6.51
N VAL A 121 7.12 15.96 -7.05
CA VAL A 121 6.81 15.89 -8.50
C VAL A 121 5.54 16.66 -8.90
N GLU A 122 5.00 17.48 -7.98
CA GLU A 122 3.82 18.33 -8.19
C GLU A 122 2.53 17.57 -8.57
N ASP A 123 2.43 16.25 -8.30
CA ASP A 123 1.19 15.48 -8.52
C ASP A 123 0.22 15.61 -7.34
N GLU A 124 -0.63 16.66 -7.40
CA GLU A 124 -1.68 16.86 -6.40
C GLU A 124 -2.70 15.72 -6.34
N GLY A 125 -2.90 15.00 -7.44
CA GLY A 125 -3.84 13.88 -7.50
C GLY A 125 -3.40 12.75 -6.57
N ILE A 126 -2.15 12.31 -6.67
CA ILE A 126 -1.57 11.29 -5.79
C ILE A 126 -1.53 11.80 -4.35
N ALA A 127 -1.16 13.07 -4.11
CA ALA A 127 -1.13 13.64 -2.77
C ALA A 127 -2.51 13.64 -2.07
N LYS A 128 -3.59 13.92 -2.78
CA LYS A 128 -4.97 13.86 -2.27
C LYS A 128 -5.41 12.40 -2.00
N TRP A 129 -5.04 11.46 -2.87
CA TRP A 129 -5.34 10.04 -2.68
C TRP A 129 -4.63 9.45 -1.47
N THR A 130 -3.37 9.81 -1.22
CA THR A 130 -2.64 9.36 -0.02
C THR A 130 -3.29 9.86 1.26
N ALA A 131 -3.81 11.07 1.29
CA ALA A 131 -4.54 11.60 2.45
C ALA A 131 -5.82 10.78 2.74
N ARG A 132 -6.60 10.44 1.70
CA ARG A 132 -7.79 9.58 1.82
C ARG A 132 -7.45 8.18 2.29
N ASN A 133 -6.46 7.53 1.68
CA ASN A 133 -6.06 6.18 2.05
C ASN A 133 -5.55 6.11 3.50
N ARG A 134 -4.96 7.20 4.02
CA ARG A 134 -4.57 7.29 5.43
C ARG A 134 -5.75 7.20 6.39
N LEU A 135 -6.86 7.84 6.07
CA LEU A 135 -8.10 7.72 6.83
C LEU A 135 -8.68 6.31 6.75
N PHE A 136 -8.71 5.72 5.55
CA PHE A 136 -9.21 4.35 5.36
C PHE A 136 -8.42 3.31 6.14
N VAL A 137 -7.08 3.36 6.11
CA VAL A 137 -6.28 2.40 6.88
C VAL A 137 -6.45 2.57 8.38
N SER A 138 -6.52 3.81 8.86
CA SER A 138 -6.75 4.06 10.29
C SER A 138 -8.10 3.52 10.73
N PHE A 139 -9.14 3.73 9.93
CA PHE A 139 -10.48 3.20 10.18
C PHE A 139 -10.52 1.68 10.15
N TYR A 140 -9.92 1.04 9.13
CA TYR A 140 -9.83 -0.40 8.98
C TYR A 140 -9.16 -1.05 10.20
N VAL A 141 -7.95 -0.58 10.55
CA VAL A 141 -7.20 -1.17 11.68
C VAL A 141 -7.90 -0.91 13.02
N LEU A 142 -8.55 0.25 13.17
CA LEU A 142 -9.35 0.53 14.36
C LEU A 142 -10.52 -0.45 14.49
N LEU A 143 -11.22 -0.75 13.40
CA LEU A 143 -12.30 -1.74 13.41
C LEU A 143 -11.80 -3.13 13.81
N ASP A 144 -10.62 -3.54 13.29
CA ASP A 144 -10.03 -4.82 13.65
C ASP A 144 -9.67 -4.88 15.15
N ILE A 145 -9.02 -3.84 15.69
CA ILE A 145 -8.69 -3.75 17.11
C ILE A 145 -9.95 -3.80 17.96
N VAL A 146 -10.97 -3.02 17.62
CA VAL A 146 -12.25 -2.99 18.35
C VAL A 146 -12.92 -4.35 18.30
N SER A 147 -12.90 -5.06 17.16
CA SER A 147 -13.49 -6.40 17.03
C SER A 147 -12.83 -7.45 17.95
N VAL A 148 -11.53 -7.28 18.26
CA VAL A 148 -10.80 -8.15 19.20
C VAL A 148 -11.21 -7.90 20.65
N VAL A 149 -11.52 -6.65 21.01
CA VAL A 149 -11.85 -6.26 22.39
C VAL A 149 -13.26 -6.71 22.81
N PHE A 150 -14.21 -6.76 21.86
CA PHE A 150 -15.59 -7.14 22.17
C PHE A 150 -15.73 -8.65 22.50
N PRO A 151 -16.61 -9.03 23.47
CA PRO A 151 -16.87 -10.43 23.79
C PRO A 151 -17.40 -11.22 22.60
N ALA A 152 -17.01 -12.49 22.48
CA ALA A 152 -17.37 -13.33 21.34
C ALA A 152 -18.89 -13.52 21.16
N SER A 153 -19.66 -13.41 22.24
CA SER A 153 -21.12 -13.61 22.28
C SER A 153 -21.95 -12.38 21.91
N SER A 154 -21.33 -11.24 21.60
CA SER A 154 -22.10 -10.04 21.28
C SER A 154 -22.45 -9.97 19.79
N ASP A 155 -23.70 -9.67 19.46
CA ASP A 155 -24.15 -9.42 18.09
C ASP A 155 -23.38 -8.26 17.43
N ILE A 156 -22.98 -7.28 18.23
CA ILE A 156 -22.16 -6.15 17.83
C ILE A 156 -20.83 -6.64 17.23
N LYS A 157 -20.17 -7.62 17.87
CA LYS A 157 -18.92 -8.20 17.37
C LYS A 157 -19.10 -8.82 15.98
N LEU A 158 -20.21 -9.54 15.77
CA LEU A 158 -20.48 -10.16 14.46
C LEU A 158 -20.63 -9.11 13.36
N HIS A 159 -21.32 -8.00 13.62
CA HIS A 159 -21.45 -6.90 12.68
C HIS A 159 -20.11 -6.19 12.42
N LEU A 160 -19.33 -5.93 13.46
CA LEU A 160 -17.98 -5.34 13.33
C LEU A 160 -17.06 -6.23 12.50
N LEU A 161 -17.06 -7.55 12.74
CA LEU A 161 -16.27 -8.51 11.96
C LEU A 161 -16.67 -8.49 10.47
N ARG A 162 -17.96 -8.44 10.14
CA ARG A 162 -18.41 -8.35 8.74
C ARG A 162 -17.91 -7.07 8.07
N ILE A 163 -17.99 -5.93 8.75
CA ILE A 163 -17.49 -4.65 8.24
C ILE A 163 -15.96 -4.69 8.09
N ALA A 164 -15.24 -5.24 9.07
CA ALA A 164 -13.79 -5.41 9.02
C ALA A 164 -13.36 -6.33 7.87
N MET A 165 -14.06 -7.44 7.61
CA MET A 165 -13.81 -8.33 6.46
C MET A 165 -13.99 -7.59 5.13
N LEU A 166 -15.04 -6.80 4.96
CA LEU A 166 -15.22 -5.99 3.76
C LEU A 166 -14.09 -4.96 3.62
N ALA A 167 -13.76 -4.26 4.70
CA ALA A 167 -12.69 -3.26 4.70
C ALA A 167 -11.31 -3.89 4.38
N SER A 168 -11.05 -5.12 4.85
CA SER A 168 -9.80 -5.85 4.56
C SER A 168 -9.61 -6.23 3.10
N ILE A 169 -10.69 -6.32 2.32
CA ILE A 169 -10.64 -6.55 0.86
C ILE A 169 -10.52 -5.22 0.12
N PHE A 170 -11.34 -4.23 0.48
CA PHE A 170 -11.38 -2.95 -0.23
C PHE A 170 -10.09 -2.14 -0.06
N TYR A 171 -9.52 -2.14 1.14
CA TYR A 171 -8.33 -1.35 1.42
C TYR A 171 -7.10 -1.76 0.57
N PRO A 172 -6.72 -3.03 0.46
CA PRO A 172 -5.64 -3.45 -0.43
C PRO A 172 -5.86 -3.08 -1.89
N ILE A 173 -7.09 -3.16 -2.38
CA ILE A 173 -7.43 -2.77 -3.77
C ILE A 173 -7.19 -1.26 -3.97
N LEU A 174 -7.63 -0.42 -3.03
CA LEU A 174 -7.38 1.03 -3.08
C LEU A 174 -5.87 1.36 -3.03
N MET A 175 -5.12 0.65 -2.18
CA MET A 175 -3.67 0.79 -2.10
C MET A 175 -2.99 0.38 -3.41
N LEU A 176 -3.36 -0.75 -3.99
CA LEU A 176 -2.81 -1.21 -5.27
C LEU A 176 -3.10 -0.22 -6.39
N TYR A 177 -4.32 0.32 -6.46
CA TYR A 177 -4.66 1.36 -7.43
C TYR A 177 -3.77 2.61 -7.26
N MET A 178 -3.55 3.04 -6.02
CA MET A 178 -2.66 4.16 -5.74
C MET A 178 -1.21 3.86 -6.11
N LEU A 179 -0.68 2.69 -5.75
CA LEU A 179 0.68 2.27 -6.09
C LEU A 179 0.88 2.15 -7.61
N PHE A 180 -0.16 1.68 -8.33
CA PHE A 180 -0.15 1.68 -9.78
C PHE A 180 -0.08 3.11 -10.35
N ARG A 181 -0.83 4.05 -9.80
CA ARG A 181 -0.75 5.46 -10.19
C ARG A 181 0.62 6.06 -9.93
N CYS A 182 1.23 5.74 -8.77
CA CYS A 182 2.60 6.15 -8.47
C CYS A 182 3.59 5.57 -9.49
N TYR A 183 3.43 4.29 -9.88
CA TYR A 183 4.26 3.65 -10.89
C TYR A 183 4.12 4.31 -12.27
N ALA A 184 2.91 4.73 -12.63
CA ALA A 184 2.63 5.34 -13.93
C ALA A 184 2.98 6.85 -14.00
N GLY A 185 2.91 7.56 -12.85
CA GLY A 185 3.01 9.02 -12.80
C GLY A 185 4.33 9.55 -12.23
N ILE A 186 4.96 8.80 -11.32
CA ILE A 186 6.22 9.25 -10.70
C ILE A 186 7.39 8.66 -11.48
N CYS A 187 8.00 9.46 -12.36
CA CYS A 187 9.23 9.14 -13.06
C CYS A 187 10.44 9.32 -12.13
N ALA A 188 11.46 8.48 -12.27
CA ALA A 188 12.74 8.75 -11.66
C ALA A 188 13.39 9.98 -12.35
N PRO A 189 14.16 10.82 -11.63
CA PRO A 189 14.86 11.95 -12.24
C PRO A 189 15.75 11.56 -13.43
N GLU A 190 16.29 10.35 -13.41
CA GLU A 190 17.11 9.77 -14.49
C GLU A 190 16.27 9.38 -15.73
N ASP A 191 14.95 9.25 -15.58
CA ASP A 191 14.04 8.87 -16.67
C ASP A 191 13.38 10.09 -17.35
N VAL A 192 13.63 11.32 -16.85
CA VAL A 192 13.00 12.56 -17.36
C VAL A 192 13.39 12.83 -18.81
N ASP A 193 14.62 12.50 -19.20
CA ASP A 193 15.13 12.67 -20.58
C ASP A 193 14.93 11.41 -21.46
N MET A 194 14.46 10.31 -20.89
CA MET A 194 14.20 9.09 -21.64
C MET A 194 12.76 9.08 -22.15
N THR A 195 12.60 9.01 -23.46
CA THR A 195 11.31 8.64 -24.05
C THR A 195 10.82 7.34 -23.38
N PRO A 196 9.64 7.34 -22.78
CA PRO A 196 9.15 6.19 -22.01
C PRO A 196 9.11 4.96 -22.91
N LYS A 197 9.92 3.95 -22.59
CA LYS A 197 9.91 2.69 -23.34
C LYS A 197 8.49 2.11 -23.31
N PRO A 198 7.98 1.63 -24.46
CA PRO A 198 6.64 1.06 -24.51
C PRO A 198 6.55 -0.10 -23.49
N SER A 199 5.53 -0.05 -22.64
CA SER A 199 5.27 -1.13 -21.70
C SER A 199 4.82 -2.38 -22.46
N ARG A 200 5.17 -3.57 -21.98
CA ARG A 200 4.64 -4.84 -22.50
C ARG A 200 3.11 -4.96 -22.34
N PHE A 201 2.52 -4.16 -21.49
CA PHE A 201 1.08 -4.15 -21.28
C PHE A 201 0.41 -3.04 -22.10
N ALA A 202 -0.38 -3.42 -23.11
CA ALA A 202 -1.08 -2.50 -23.99
C ALA A 202 -1.96 -1.48 -23.23
N PHE A 203 -2.56 -1.87 -22.14
CA PHE A 203 -3.36 -1.02 -21.28
C PHE A 203 -2.54 0.14 -20.64
N VAL A 204 -1.29 -0.13 -20.23
CA VAL A 204 -0.39 0.92 -19.69
C VAL A 204 -0.03 1.94 -20.76
N ASN A 205 0.26 1.49 -21.97
CA ASN A 205 0.57 2.37 -23.11
C ASN A 205 -0.64 3.24 -23.45
N LYS A 206 -1.83 2.65 -23.54
CA LYS A 206 -3.07 3.38 -23.80
C LYS A 206 -3.40 4.41 -22.69
N SER A 207 -3.12 4.10 -21.43
CA SER A 207 -3.30 5.05 -20.32
C SER A 207 -2.33 6.22 -20.40
N ARG A 208 -1.07 5.98 -20.83
CA ARG A 208 -0.07 7.04 -21.06
C ARG A 208 -0.45 7.93 -22.21
N GLU A 209 -0.83 7.36 -23.36
CA GLU A 209 -1.29 8.11 -24.52
C GLU A 209 -2.48 9.01 -24.20
N MET A 210 -3.44 8.51 -23.41
CA MET A 210 -4.58 9.33 -22.96
C MET A 210 -4.16 10.46 -22.00
N SER A 211 -3.16 10.22 -21.13
CA SER A 211 -2.63 11.25 -20.24
C SER A 211 -1.91 12.33 -21.05
N GLU A 212 -0.99 11.94 -21.93
CA GLU A 212 -0.23 12.86 -22.78
C GLU A 212 -1.15 13.71 -23.67
N LYS A 213 -2.23 13.11 -24.17
CA LYS A 213 -3.22 13.83 -24.98
C LYS A 213 -3.96 14.89 -24.16
N LYS A 214 -4.37 14.54 -22.94
CA LYS A 214 -5.01 15.49 -22.02
C LYS A 214 -4.06 16.62 -21.61
N ASP A 215 -2.78 16.31 -21.38
CA ASP A 215 -1.80 17.31 -21.00
C ASP A 215 -1.53 18.30 -22.16
N LYS A 216 -1.47 17.82 -23.39
CA LYS A 216 -1.37 18.67 -24.59
C LYS A 216 -2.61 19.56 -24.75
N GLU A 217 -3.81 18.99 -24.66
CA GLU A 217 -5.07 19.73 -24.73
C GLU A 217 -5.14 20.82 -23.63
N MET A 218 -4.66 20.50 -22.42
CA MET A 218 -4.61 21.44 -21.31
C MET A 218 -3.59 22.57 -21.56
N GLN A 219 -2.42 22.26 -22.10
CA GLN A 219 -1.41 23.26 -22.45
C GLN A 219 -1.90 24.20 -23.56
N GLU A 220 -2.55 23.66 -24.58
CA GLU A 220 -3.17 24.48 -25.65
C GLU A 220 -4.26 25.39 -25.10
N LEU A 221 -5.11 24.92 -24.19
CA LEU A 221 -6.14 25.71 -23.55
C LEU A 221 -5.54 26.85 -22.70
N ILE A 222 -4.47 26.56 -21.94
CA ILE A 222 -3.76 27.57 -21.15
C ILE A 222 -3.13 28.63 -22.07
N ALA A 223 -2.51 28.21 -23.18
CA ALA A 223 -1.92 29.14 -24.15
C ALA A 223 -2.99 30.05 -24.78
N GLN A 224 -4.16 29.51 -25.15
CA GLN A 224 -5.28 30.29 -25.66
C GLN A 224 -5.79 31.30 -24.63
N MET A 225 -5.98 30.88 -23.38
CA MET A 225 -6.41 31.79 -22.31
C MET A 225 -5.39 32.91 -22.03
N GLN A 226 -4.10 32.63 -22.16
CA GLN A 226 -3.05 33.63 -22.00
C GLN A 226 -3.09 34.65 -23.16
N GLN A 227 -3.26 34.18 -24.40
CA GLN A 227 -3.41 35.07 -25.58
C GLN A 227 -4.63 35.98 -25.45
N GLU A 228 -5.79 35.43 -25.07
CA GLU A 228 -6.99 36.23 -24.83
C GLU A 228 -6.79 37.31 -23.73
N ARG A 229 -6.07 36.98 -22.67
CA ARG A 229 -5.76 37.97 -21.62
C ARG A 229 -4.88 39.09 -22.14
N ILE A 230 -3.87 38.76 -22.94
CA ILE A 230 -2.97 39.77 -23.57
C ILE A 230 -3.76 40.66 -24.51
N GLU A 231 -4.65 40.12 -25.35
CA GLU A 231 -5.49 40.89 -26.24
C GLU A 231 -6.46 41.84 -25.52
N LYS A 232 -7.11 41.33 -24.46
CA LYS A 232 -7.99 42.15 -23.59
C LYS A 232 -7.22 43.27 -22.92
N GLN A 233 -5.98 43.06 -22.49
CA GLN A 233 -5.13 44.11 -21.93
C GLN A 233 -4.73 45.17 -22.97
N LYS A 234 -4.40 44.75 -24.23
CA LYS A 234 -4.08 45.66 -25.34
C LYS A 234 -5.29 46.55 -25.72
N LYS A 235 -6.52 45.98 -25.70
CA LYS A 235 -7.76 46.71 -25.98
C LYS A 235 -8.14 47.71 -24.86
N LYS A 236 -7.72 47.50 -23.61
CA LYS A 236 -7.95 48.47 -22.52
C LYS A 236 -6.95 49.63 -22.47
N LYS A 237 -5.84 49.53 -23.18
CA LYS A 237 -4.81 50.58 -23.23
C LYS A 237 -4.91 51.49 -24.49
N LYS A 238 -5.86 51.22 -25.35
CA LYS A 238 -6.29 52.09 -26.44
C LYS A 238 -7.58 52.82 -26.05
#